data_849ed0e893ec54a5056fc4e0b98b1a70
#
_entry.id   849ed0e893ec54a5056fc4e0b98b1a70
#
_cell.length_a   1.000
_cell.length_b   1.000
_cell.length_c   1.000
_cell.angle_alpha   90.00
_cell.angle_beta   90.00
_cell.angle_gamma   90.00
#
_symmetry.space_group_name_H-M   'P 1'
#
loop_
_entity.id
_entity.type
_entity.pdbx_description
1 polymer ?
#
loop_
_entity_poly.entity_id
_entity_poly.type
_entity_poly.pdbx_seq_one_letter_code
_entity_poly.pdbx_strand_id
1 'polypeptide(L)'
;EYCLQEAGCSLEDIDSIAINTQPTANYLKKIMHVLKYRVSISLIRDRFKNAIARKSLRDSLKECFPKQKFVGEIKNIEHHLAHLSSSFHVSPYEKATVVSVDGFGDFSSGCWGVGTGEKIEIEGRVYYPHSLGSFYQAITQFIGFPNYGDEYKVMGLAPYGKPAYLDKMKKIVLLKPDGTYSLDLRYFIFHKDKVSYEWDGGLPFVGRLFSDELINLLGPMRNSADKLSQFHMDIAASAQAMFEEALFHMLNTLYSRHGLDNLCLAGGCGNNSVANGKILSMTNFKNIYVAASAGDAGGAIGAAYSTYFEENKRNVKDTAMRHAYLGPEFDNVDISAILKKYIKELPSEDFSINLIDSVEDLSQKTAEALTKGKVVGWFQGRMEWGPRALGNRSILGDPRRSDMKEILNIKIKRRESFRPFAPSILREYVSEWFEQDDEVPFMMKVFPIKESQRSKIPAVTHVDGSGRLQTVCSETNPRYHSLIKAFHSMTGVPIVLNTSFNENEPIVYSPEQALNCFLRTKMDVLVLNDYFICRR
;
A
#
# COMPACT_ATOMS: atom_id res chain seq x y z
N GLU A 1 -15.18 -9.17 13.85
CA GLU A 1 -15.03 -10.42 14.63
C GLU A 1 -13.60 -10.59 15.11
N TYR A 2 -12.61 -10.63 14.21
CA TYR A 2 -11.18 -10.83 14.56
C TYR A 2 -10.69 -9.85 15.65
N CYS A 3 -10.96 -8.53 15.52
CA CYS A 3 -10.53 -7.56 16.52
C CYS A 3 -11.17 -7.76 17.91
N LEU A 4 -12.43 -8.22 17.96
CA LEU A 4 -13.10 -8.55 19.22
C LEU A 4 -12.46 -9.78 19.87
N GLN A 5 -12.15 -10.81 19.08
CA GLN A 5 -11.45 -12.00 19.56
C GLN A 5 -10.06 -11.68 20.10
N GLU A 6 -9.28 -10.87 19.39
CA GLU A 6 -7.95 -10.40 19.83
C GLU A 6 -8.00 -9.59 21.12
N ALA A 7 -9.03 -8.77 21.29
CA ALA A 7 -9.25 -7.99 22.50
C ALA A 7 -9.87 -8.80 23.65
N GLY A 8 -10.30 -10.05 23.41
CA GLY A 8 -10.97 -10.88 24.39
C GLY A 8 -12.33 -10.29 24.85
N CYS A 9 -13.01 -9.54 24.01
CA CYS A 9 -14.26 -8.84 24.32
C CYS A 9 -15.38 -9.19 23.31
N SER A 10 -16.61 -8.89 23.70
CA SER A 10 -17.80 -8.98 22.87
C SER A 10 -18.17 -7.64 22.27
N LEU A 11 -19.14 -7.62 21.36
CA LEU A 11 -19.66 -6.37 20.80
C LEU A 11 -20.37 -5.49 21.86
N GLU A 12 -20.84 -6.08 22.94
CA GLU A 12 -21.52 -5.40 24.06
C GLU A 12 -20.53 -4.61 24.93
N ASP A 13 -19.26 -5.00 24.93
CA ASP A 13 -18.18 -4.35 25.71
C ASP A 13 -17.57 -3.14 24.98
N ILE A 14 -18.03 -2.84 23.75
CA ILE A 14 -17.49 -1.75 22.96
C ILE A 14 -18.23 -0.44 23.25
N ASP A 15 -17.51 0.56 23.73
CA ASP A 15 -18.04 1.89 24.04
C ASP A 15 -18.36 2.68 22.78
N SER A 16 -17.48 2.64 21.76
CA SER A 16 -17.68 3.38 20.53
C SER A 16 -17.12 2.66 19.30
N ILE A 17 -17.79 2.85 18.17
CA ILE A 17 -17.33 2.45 16.83
C ILE A 17 -17.11 3.69 16.01
N ALA A 18 -15.87 3.92 15.57
CA ALA A 18 -15.49 5.05 14.72
C ALA A 18 -15.49 4.66 13.24
N ILE A 19 -16.03 5.55 12.39
CA ILE A 19 -16.08 5.38 10.93
C ILE A 19 -15.33 6.54 10.29
N ASN A 20 -14.44 6.25 9.32
CA ASN A 20 -13.62 7.23 8.62
C ASN A 20 -14.38 8.00 7.52
N THR A 21 -15.60 8.43 7.80
CA THR A 21 -16.40 9.28 6.92
C THR A 21 -17.36 10.16 7.71
N GLN A 22 -17.46 11.43 7.34
CA GLN A 22 -18.36 12.43 7.92
C GLN A 22 -19.25 13.01 6.81
N PRO A 23 -20.46 12.48 6.61
CA PRO A 23 -21.33 12.88 5.49
C PRO A 23 -21.64 14.38 5.44
N THR A 24 -21.65 15.06 6.58
CA THR A 24 -21.89 16.51 6.71
C THR A 24 -20.64 17.36 6.50
N ALA A 25 -19.45 16.76 6.45
CA ALA A 25 -18.21 17.51 6.25
C ALA A 25 -18.23 18.29 4.92
N ASN A 26 -17.62 19.48 4.96
CA ASN A 26 -17.44 20.37 3.80
C ASN A 26 -18.75 20.75 3.07
N TYR A 27 -19.88 20.81 3.78
CA TYR A 27 -21.22 21.02 3.20
C TYR A 27 -21.30 22.28 2.32
N LEU A 28 -20.76 23.42 2.77
CA LEU A 28 -20.76 24.66 1.98
C LEU A 28 -19.99 24.51 0.67
N LYS A 29 -18.88 23.76 0.67
CA LYS A 29 -18.09 23.48 -0.54
C LYS A 29 -18.84 22.58 -1.52
N LYS A 30 -19.64 21.62 -1.00
CA LYS A 30 -20.53 20.79 -1.81
C LYS A 30 -21.57 21.62 -2.53
N ILE A 31 -22.25 22.56 -1.82
CA ILE A 31 -23.23 23.47 -2.43
C ILE A 31 -22.58 24.37 -3.48
N MET A 32 -21.46 25.01 -3.15
CA MET A 32 -20.73 25.87 -4.08
C MET A 32 -20.31 25.12 -5.35
N HIS A 33 -19.90 23.85 -5.24
CA HIS A 33 -19.54 23.03 -6.37
C HIS A 33 -20.74 22.78 -7.29
N VAL A 34 -21.88 22.37 -6.72
CA VAL A 34 -23.13 22.13 -7.49
C VAL A 34 -23.54 23.39 -8.28
N LEU A 35 -23.47 24.56 -7.64
CA LEU A 35 -23.79 25.83 -8.28
C LEU A 35 -22.79 26.21 -9.38
N LYS A 36 -21.49 26.09 -9.09
CA LYS A 36 -20.41 26.48 -10.00
C LYS A 36 -20.35 25.62 -11.27
N TYR A 37 -20.48 24.30 -11.12
CA TYR A 37 -20.31 23.36 -12.23
C TYR A 37 -21.63 22.87 -12.83
N ARG A 38 -22.79 23.40 -12.37
CA ARG A 38 -24.12 23.04 -12.85
C ARG A 38 -24.32 21.52 -12.89
N VAL A 39 -23.92 20.84 -11.81
CA VAL A 39 -23.99 19.38 -11.69
C VAL A 39 -25.41 18.90 -11.99
N SER A 40 -25.54 17.83 -12.78
CA SER A 40 -26.85 17.34 -13.21
C SER A 40 -27.70 16.91 -12.00
N ILE A 41 -28.97 17.23 -12.04
CA ILE A 41 -29.97 16.86 -11.00
C ILE A 41 -30.02 15.33 -10.84
N SER A 42 -29.83 14.58 -11.94
CA SER A 42 -29.77 13.11 -11.91
C SER A 42 -28.62 12.61 -11.01
N LEU A 43 -27.42 13.21 -11.11
CA LEU A 43 -26.26 12.84 -10.29
C LEU A 43 -26.51 13.15 -8.80
N ILE A 44 -27.12 14.28 -8.50
CA ILE A 44 -27.51 14.65 -7.14
C ILE A 44 -28.50 13.64 -6.58
N ARG A 45 -29.56 13.33 -7.35
CA ARG A 45 -30.59 12.36 -6.96
C ARG A 45 -30.03 10.95 -6.75
N ASP A 46 -29.11 10.50 -7.60
CA ASP A 46 -28.48 9.19 -7.46
C ASP A 46 -27.59 9.12 -6.20
N ARG A 47 -26.86 10.18 -5.88
CA ARG A 47 -26.08 10.27 -4.63
C ARG A 47 -26.97 10.26 -3.39
N PHE A 48 -28.12 10.96 -3.42
CA PHE A 48 -29.11 10.89 -2.35
C PHE A 48 -29.72 9.50 -2.21
N LYS A 49 -30.12 8.84 -3.32
CA LYS A 49 -30.62 7.48 -3.29
C LYS A 49 -29.60 6.50 -2.71
N ASN A 50 -28.33 6.59 -3.12
CA ASN A 50 -27.25 5.75 -2.60
C ASN A 50 -26.97 6.02 -1.11
N ALA A 51 -27.11 7.25 -0.66
CA ALA A 51 -26.96 7.59 0.77
C ALA A 51 -28.10 6.99 1.62
N ILE A 52 -29.34 7.02 1.10
CA ILE A 52 -30.52 6.42 1.76
C ILE A 52 -30.49 4.89 1.69
N ALA A 53 -29.98 4.32 0.58
CA ALA A 53 -29.92 2.87 0.39
C ALA A 53 -28.80 2.19 1.21
N ARG A 54 -27.85 2.94 1.77
CA ARG A 54 -26.86 2.39 2.68
C ARG A 54 -27.54 1.91 3.97
N LYS A 55 -27.44 0.60 4.23
CA LYS A 55 -27.85 0.06 5.53
C LYS A 55 -27.17 0.84 6.64
N SER A 56 -27.90 1.09 7.72
CA SER A 56 -27.26 1.68 8.89
C SER A 56 -26.20 0.70 9.42
N LEU A 57 -25.09 1.22 9.96
CA LEU A 57 -24.07 0.37 10.59
C LEU A 57 -24.68 -0.54 11.67
N ARG A 58 -25.66 -0.02 12.45
CA ARG A 58 -26.37 -0.82 13.45
C ARG A 58 -27.11 -2.02 12.86
N ASP A 59 -27.69 -1.89 11.68
CA ASP A 59 -28.37 -3.00 10.99
C ASP A 59 -27.36 -4.01 10.47
N SER A 60 -26.24 -3.55 9.91
CA SER A 60 -25.15 -4.44 9.49
C SER A 60 -24.54 -5.20 10.68
N LEU A 61 -24.36 -4.55 11.84
CA LEU A 61 -23.89 -5.22 13.05
C LEU A 61 -24.88 -6.29 13.54
N LYS A 62 -26.18 -6.03 13.49
CA LYS A 62 -27.20 -7.05 13.86
C LYS A 62 -27.16 -8.27 12.94
N GLU A 63 -26.90 -8.09 11.66
CA GLU A 63 -26.76 -9.20 10.72
C GLU A 63 -25.50 -10.01 10.96
N CYS A 64 -24.35 -9.35 11.18
CA CYS A 64 -23.08 -10.02 11.45
C CYS A 64 -23.01 -10.66 12.83
N PHE A 65 -23.67 -10.06 13.82
CA PHE A 65 -23.67 -10.50 15.24
C PHE A 65 -25.11 -10.68 15.78
N PRO A 66 -25.88 -11.66 15.28
CA PRO A 66 -27.30 -11.78 15.60
C PRO A 66 -27.58 -12.09 17.09
N LYS A 67 -26.57 -12.56 17.84
CA LYS A 67 -26.66 -12.91 19.25
C LYS A 67 -26.09 -11.84 20.20
N GLN A 68 -25.53 -10.75 19.66
CA GLN A 68 -24.91 -9.68 20.44
C GLN A 68 -25.57 -8.34 20.11
N LYS A 69 -25.56 -7.40 21.04
CA LYS A 69 -26.16 -6.08 20.86
C LYS A 69 -25.12 -4.99 21.07
N PHE A 70 -24.87 -4.20 20.04
CA PHE A 70 -24.08 -2.98 20.20
C PHE A 70 -24.92 -1.90 20.89
N VAL A 71 -24.48 -1.46 22.06
CA VAL A 71 -25.11 -0.41 22.89
C VAL A 71 -24.33 0.91 22.88
N GLY A 72 -23.10 0.90 22.40
CA GLY A 72 -22.22 2.04 22.36
C GLY A 72 -22.58 3.12 21.33
N GLU A 73 -21.71 4.09 21.18
CA GLU A 73 -21.85 5.22 20.27
C GLU A 73 -21.21 4.94 18.89
N ILE A 74 -21.81 5.49 17.82
CA ILE A 74 -21.19 5.52 16.48
C ILE A 74 -20.66 6.92 16.24
N LYS A 75 -19.33 7.04 16.09
CA LYS A 75 -18.66 8.31 15.81
C LYS A 75 -18.24 8.37 14.34
N ASN A 76 -18.61 9.45 13.66
CA ASN A 76 -18.18 9.72 12.29
C ASN A 76 -16.97 10.65 12.32
N ILE A 77 -15.83 10.18 11.86
CA ILE A 77 -14.58 10.94 11.78
C ILE A 77 -14.38 11.40 10.33
N GLU A 78 -14.07 12.67 10.14
CA GLU A 78 -13.82 13.20 8.80
C GLU A 78 -12.67 12.46 8.13
N HIS A 79 -12.84 12.11 6.84
CA HIS A 79 -12.00 11.21 6.09
C HIS A 79 -10.51 11.57 6.14
N HIS A 80 -10.17 12.83 5.89
CA HIS A 80 -8.77 13.26 5.94
C HIS A 80 -8.22 13.39 7.37
N LEU A 81 -9.05 13.71 8.36
CA LEU A 81 -8.63 13.63 9.77
C LEU A 81 -8.28 12.18 10.13
N ALA A 82 -9.07 11.21 9.68
CA ALA A 82 -8.74 9.80 9.86
C ALA A 82 -7.41 9.43 9.17
N HIS A 83 -7.16 9.90 7.95
CA HIS A 83 -5.87 9.71 7.29
C HIS A 83 -4.71 10.34 8.07
N LEU A 84 -4.81 11.60 8.49
CA LEU A 84 -3.75 12.25 9.26
C LEU A 84 -3.47 11.51 10.57
N SER A 85 -4.55 11.11 11.28
CA SER A 85 -4.45 10.32 12.50
C SER A 85 -3.81 8.96 12.28
N SER A 86 -4.12 8.29 11.16
CA SER A 86 -3.57 6.96 10.82
C SER A 86 -2.05 6.95 10.60
N SER A 87 -1.45 8.10 10.33
CA SER A 87 0.00 8.24 10.21
C SER A 87 0.62 8.89 11.44
N PHE A 88 0.02 9.95 11.98
CA PHE A 88 0.60 10.69 13.09
C PHE A 88 0.52 9.95 14.43
N HIS A 89 -0.66 9.44 14.80
CA HIS A 89 -0.83 8.82 16.12
C HIS A 89 -0.08 7.49 16.27
N VAL A 90 0.26 6.84 15.17
CA VAL A 90 1.10 5.63 15.18
C VAL A 90 2.57 5.91 14.80
N SER A 91 2.95 7.17 14.59
CA SER A 91 4.33 7.54 14.32
C SER A 91 5.17 7.62 15.60
N PRO A 92 6.50 7.56 15.50
CA PRO A 92 7.39 7.77 16.65
C PRO A 92 7.57 9.25 17.03
N TYR A 93 6.79 10.18 16.47
CA TYR A 93 6.99 11.61 16.65
C TYR A 93 5.98 12.21 17.62
N GLU A 94 6.48 13.00 18.56
CA GLU A 94 5.66 13.82 19.47
C GLU A 94 5.06 15.03 18.75
N LYS A 95 5.80 15.57 17.77
CA LYS A 95 5.36 16.69 16.93
C LYS A 95 5.81 16.49 15.49
N ALA A 96 4.89 16.72 14.54
CA ALA A 96 5.17 16.59 13.12
C ALA A 96 4.26 17.47 12.25
N THR A 97 4.74 17.85 11.07
CA THR A 97 3.86 18.24 9.96
C THR A 97 3.11 16.99 9.50
N VAL A 98 1.78 17.09 9.37
CA VAL A 98 0.91 16.00 8.95
C VAL A 98 0.27 16.34 7.62
N VAL A 99 0.34 15.41 6.67
CA VAL A 99 -0.16 15.61 5.29
C VAL A 99 -0.91 14.37 4.83
N SER A 100 -2.09 14.55 4.26
CA SER A 100 -2.74 13.50 3.49
C SER A 100 -3.01 13.95 2.06
N VAL A 101 -2.66 13.10 1.09
CA VAL A 101 -2.93 13.29 -0.34
C VAL A 101 -3.62 12.05 -0.86
N ASP A 102 -4.80 12.24 -1.47
CA ASP A 102 -5.68 11.12 -1.80
C ASP A 102 -6.42 11.31 -3.13
N GLY A 103 -7.23 10.32 -3.50
CA GLY A 103 -8.26 10.46 -4.51
C GLY A 103 -9.25 11.52 -4.08
N PHE A 104 -10.20 11.16 -3.26
CA PHE A 104 -11.00 12.08 -2.44
C PHE A 104 -11.88 11.33 -1.44
N GLY A 105 -12.11 11.95 -0.29
CA GLY A 105 -13.11 11.54 0.69
C GLY A 105 -13.70 12.77 1.36
N ASP A 106 -14.96 12.71 1.77
CA ASP A 106 -15.67 13.81 2.42
C ASP A 106 -15.53 15.19 1.71
N PHE A 107 -15.43 15.16 0.36
CA PHE A 107 -15.32 16.32 -0.52
C PHE A 107 -13.97 17.05 -0.48
N SER A 108 -12.93 16.42 0.01
CA SER A 108 -11.54 16.88 -0.08
C SER A 108 -10.65 15.78 -0.66
N SER A 109 -9.49 16.17 -1.18
CA SER A 109 -8.49 15.30 -1.81
C SER A 109 -7.10 15.45 -1.19
N GLY A 110 -6.96 16.43 -0.32
CA GLY A 110 -5.74 16.65 0.46
C GLY A 110 -6.04 17.48 1.69
N CYS A 111 -5.24 17.24 2.75
CA CYS A 111 -5.37 17.93 4.01
C CYS A 111 -3.99 18.00 4.68
N TRP A 112 -3.73 19.07 5.40
CA TRP A 112 -2.48 19.24 6.14
C TRP A 112 -2.68 20.05 7.41
N GLY A 113 -1.70 19.95 8.30
CA GLY A 113 -1.64 20.67 9.54
C GLY A 113 -0.45 20.26 10.39
N VAL A 114 -0.57 20.45 11.69
CA VAL A 114 0.43 20.10 12.69
C VAL A 114 -0.17 19.14 13.69
N GLY A 115 0.50 18.01 13.90
CA GLY A 115 0.22 17.09 14.99
C GLY A 115 1.13 17.39 16.17
N THR A 116 0.56 17.45 17.39
CA THR A 116 1.30 17.64 18.66
C THR A 116 0.63 16.84 19.76
N GLY A 117 1.36 15.89 20.36
CA GLY A 117 0.80 14.98 21.37
C GLY A 117 -0.39 14.20 20.81
N GLU A 118 -1.55 14.36 21.45
CA GLU A 118 -2.81 13.75 21.04
C GLU A 118 -3.62 14.56 20.00
N LYS A 119 -3.20 15.79 19.67
CA LYS A 119 -3.97 16.71 18.85
C LYS A 119 -3.42 16.86 17.44
N ILE A 120 -4.33 16.98 16.48
CA ILE A 120 -4.04 17.35 15.10
C ILE A 120 -4.79 18.66 14.81
N GLU A 121 -4.05 19.73 14.55
CA GLU A 121 -4.59 21.01 14.12
C GLU A 121 -4.55 21.08 12.60
N ILE A 122 -5.73 21.08 11.98
CA ILE A 122 -5.87 21.15 10.52
C ILE A 122 -5.78 22.62 10.10
N GLU A 123 -4.84 22.93 9.19
CA GLU A 123 -4.63 24.29 8.66
C GLU A 123 -5.23 24.49 7.27
N GLY A 124 -5.35 23.43 6.48
CA GLY A 124 -5.86 23.59 5.14
C GLY A 124 -6.24 22.29 4.43
N ARG A 125 -6.91 22.47 3.29
CA ARG A 125 -7.41 21.36 2.46
C ARG A 125 -7.32 21.71 0.97
N VAL A 126 -7.14 20.67 0.15
CA VAL A 126 -7.48 20.72 -1.27
C VAL A 126 -8.85 20.07 -1.41
N TYR A 127 -9.77 20.79 -2.05
CA TYR A 127 -11.15 20.32 -2.20
C TYR A 127 -11.37 19.66 -3.58
N TYR A 128 -12.32 18.74 -3.60
CA TYR A 128 -12.88 18.21 -4.84
C TYR A 128 -13.30 19.37 -5.77
N PRO A 129 -13.02 19.31 -7.09
CA PRO A 129 -12.54 18.16 -7.85
C PRO A 129 -11.01 18.13 -8.08
N HIS A 130 -10.23 18.95 -7.42
CA HIS A 130 -8.80 19.05 -7.60
C HIS A 130 -8.09 17.96 -6.78
N SER A 131 -7.54 16.91 -7.44
CA SER A 131 -6.92 15.76 -6.79
C SER A 131 -5.74 15.23 -7.58
N LEU A 132 -4.59 15.03 -6.91
CA LEU A 132 -3.43 14.34 -7.50
C LEU A 132 -3.70 12.85 -7.71
N GLY A 133 -4.48 12.21 -6.82
CA GLY A 133 -4.89 10.82 -7.00
C GLY A 133 -5.75 10.65 -8.23
N SER A 134 -6.78 11.50 -8.43
CA SER A 134 -7.62 11.44 -9.63
C SER A 134 -6.87 11.79 -10.91
N PHE A 135 -5.90 12.72 -10.86
CA PHE A 135 -4.98 12.98 -11.97
C PHE A 135 -4.21 11.70 -12.33
N TYR A 136 -3.58 11.08 -11.36
CA TYR A 136 -2.76 9.88 -11.56
C TYR A 136 -3.61 8.71 -12.08
N GLN A 137 -4.81 8.51 -11.54
CA GLN A 137 -5.76 7.50 -12.00
C GLN A 137 -6.21 7.75 -13.44
N ALA A 138 -6.52 8.99 -13.83
CA ALA A 138 -6.89 9.34 -15.19
C ALA A 138 -5.77 9.01 -16.20
N ILE A 139 -4.50 9.31 -15.85
CA ILE A 139 -3.35 8.92 -16.67
C ILE A 139 -3.17 7.40 -16.68
N THR A 140 -3.43 6.72 -15.58
CA THR A 140 -3.42 5.25 -15.50
C THR A 140 -4.41 4.64 -16.51
N GLN A 141 -5.64 5.16 -16.55
CA GLN A 141 -6.64 4.75 -17.55
C GLN A 141 -6.21 5.12 -18.99
N PHE A 142 -5.63 6.31 -19.19
CA PHE A 142 -5.16 6.77 -20.50
C PHE A 142 -4.12 5.81 -21.11
N ILE A 143 -3.21 5.26 -20.32
CA ILE A 143 -2.25 4.24 -20.77
C ILE A 143 -2.79 2.81 -20.70
N GLY A 144 -4.11 2.63 -20.60
CA GLY A 144 -4.82 1.37 -20.80
C GLY A 144 -4.83 0.43 -19.59
N PHE A 145 -4.75 0.96 -18.38
CA PHE A 145 -4.97 0.23 -17.13
C PHE A 145 -6.26 0.72 -16.46
N PRO A 146 -7.42 0.10 -16.75
CA PRO A 146 -8.74 0.67 -16.43
C PRO A 146 -9.22 0.40 -15.00
N ASN A 147 -8.60 -0.56 -14.27
CA ASN A 147 -9.14 -0.98 -12.99
C ASN A 147 -8.74 0.00 -11.87
N TYR A 148 -9.59 0.12 -10.87
CA TYR A 148 -9.25 0.81 -9.63
C TYR A 148 -8.07 0.10 -8.93
N GLY A 149 -7.08 0.88 -8.51
CA GLY A 149 -5.86 0.35 -7.89
C GLY A 149 -4.73 0.02 -8.88
N ASP A 150 -4.92 0.21 -10.20
CA ASP A 150 -3.87 -0.03 -11.22
C ASP A 150 -2.75 1.04 -11.21
N GLU A 151 -2.82 2.08 -10.39
CA GLU A 151 -1.87 3.21 -10.34
C GLU A 151 -0.44 2.75 -10.07
N TYR A 152 -0.24 1.68 -9.31
CA TYR A 152 1.08 1.09 -9.09
C TYR A 152 1.76 0.59 -10.38
N LYS A 153 0.98 0.29 -11.44
CA LYS A 153 1.50 -0.12 -12.76
C LYS A 153 2.18 1.08 -13.44
N VAL A 154 1.60 2.27 -13.35
CA VAL A 154 2.20 3.52 -13.86
C VAL A 154 3.48 3.83 -13.10
N MET A 155 3.46 3.74 -11.76
CA MET A 155 4.66 3.91 -10.93
C MET A 155 5.78 2.92 -11.32
N GLY A 156 5.42 1.65 -11.61
CA GLY A 156 6.37 0.62 -12.04
C GLY A 156 6.86 0.78 -13.49
N LEU A 157 6.06 1.43 -14.35
CA LEU A 157 6.38 1.68 -15.76
C LEU A 157 7.23 2.94 -15.95
N ALA A 158 7.09 3.93 -15.07
CA ALA A 158 7.76 5.22 -15.15
C ALA A 158 9.29 5.14 -15.33
N PRO A 159 10.03 4.23 -14.66
CA PRO A 159 11.48 4.10 -14.85
C PRO A 159 11.93 3.68 -16.25
N TYR A 160 11.03 3.13 -17.07
CA TYR A 160 11.32 2.74 -18.47
C TYR A 160 11.19 3.90 -19.47
N GLY A 161 10.62 5.03 -19.04
CA GLY A 161 10.40 6.22 -19.86
C GLY A 161 11.26 7.41 -19.43
N LYS A 162 11.10 8.49 -20.20
CA LYS A 162 11.63 9.82 -19.89
C LYS A 162 10.47 10.80 -19.71
N PRO A 163 10.59 11.85 -18.88
CA PRO A 163 9.51 12.82 -18.66
C PRO A 163 9.34 13.79 -19.84
N ALA A 164 9.28 13.25 -21.08
CA ALA A 164 9.21 14.01 -22.33
C ALA A 164 7.91 14.82 -22.48
N TYR A 165 6.88 14.49 -21.73
CA TYR A 165 5.58 15.16 -21.76
C TYR A 165 5.31 16.00 -20.49
N LEU A 166 6.33 16.29 -19.68
CA LEU A 166 6.16 17.03 -18.42
C LEU A 166 5.53 18.42 -18.63
N ASP A 167 5.92 19.15 -19.68
CA ASP A 167 5.33 20.45 -20.02
C ASP A 167 3.84 20.35 -20.36
N LYS A 168 3.40 19.22 -20.93
CA LYS A 168 1.98 18.95 -21.14
C LYS A 168 1.28 18.61 -19.83
N MET A 169 1.91 17.87 -18.92
CA MET A 169 1.37 17.57 -17.58
C MET A 169 1.21 18.84 -16.74
N LYS A 170 2.11 19.84 -16.88
CA LYS A 170 2.00 21.15 -16.23
C LYS A 170 0.80 21.99 -16.71
N LYS A 171 0.21 21.66 -17.87
CA LYS A 171 -1.06 22.26 -18.31
C LYS A 171 -2.27 21.60 -17.64
N ILE A 172 -2.10 20.36 -17.15
CA ILE A 172 -3.15 19.59 -16.48
C ILE A 172 -3.16 19.87 -14.97
N VAL A 173 -1.98 19.87 -14.34
CA VAL A 173 -1.80 20.16 -12.91
C VAL A 173 -1.12 21.51 -12.76
N LEU A 174 -1.82 22.45 -12.14
CA LEU A 174 -1.40 23.84 -11.97
C LEU A 174 -0.97 24.06 -10.52
N LEU A 175 0.31 24.33 -10.29
CA LEU A 175 0.85 24.64 -8.98
C LEU A 175 0.44 26.07 -8.59
N LYS A 176 0.14 26.29 -7.29
CA LYS A 176 -0.27 27.57 -6.74
C LYS A 176 0.79 28.14 -5.79
N PRO A 177 0.89 29.48 -5.65
CA PRO A 177 1.88 30.10 -4.77
C PRO A 177 1.74 29.72 -3.29
N ASP A 178 0.55 29.28 -2.86
CA ASP A 178 0.27 28.87 -1.47
C ASP A 178 0.76 27.44 -1.14
N GLY A 179 1.43 26.78 -2.09
CA GLY A 179 1.90 25.39 -1.98
C GLY A 179 0.87 24.36 -2.42
N THR A 180 -0.36 24.78 -2.73
CA THR A 180 -1.39 23.87 -3.21
C THR A 180 -1.35 23.70 -4.74
N TYR A 181 -2.27 22.94 -5.27
CA TYR A 181 -2.43 22.71 -6.69
C TYR A 181 -3.90 22.76 -7.10
N SER A 182 -4.14 22.87 -8.40
CA SER A 182 -5.45 22.65 -9.00
C SER A 182 -5.32 21.89 -10.31
N LEU A 183 -6.38 21.19 -10.70
CA LEU A 183 -6.47 20.58 -12.02
C LEU A 183 -7.16 21.54 -13.00
N ASP A 184 -6.69 21.56 -14.23
CA ASP A 184 -7.44 22.15 -15.33
C ASP A 184 -8.53 21.15 -15.75
N LEU A 185 -9.76 21.45 -15.35
CA LEU A 185 -10.88 20.54 -15.45
C LEU A 185 -11.36 20.30 -16.89
N ARG A 186 -10.83 21.01 -17.88
CA ARG A 186 -11.10 20.71 -19.30
C ARG A 186 -10.66 19.31 -19.68
N TYR A 187 -9.62 18.79 -19.01
CA TYR A 187 -9.06 17.45 -19.25
C TYR A 187 -9.80 16.32 -18.54
N PHE A 188 -10.82 16.62 -17.71
CA PHE A 188 -11.51 15.66 -16.87
C PHE A 188 -13.03 15.74 -17.03
N ILE A 189 -13.74 14.62 -16.75
CA ILE A 189 -15.19 14.59 -16.81
C ILE A 189 -15.84 14.36 -15.44
N PHE A 190 -15.14 13.73 -14.50
CA PHE A 190 -15.70 13.28 -13.21
C PHE A 190 -16.27 14.39 -12.32
N HIS A 191 -15.92 15.65 -12.57
CA HIS A 191 -16.39 16.80 -11.79
C HIS A 191 -17.82 17.23 -12.14
N LYS A 192 -18.36 16.83 -13.30
CA LYS A 192 -19.69 17.20 -13.79
C LYS A 192 -20.53 16.01 -14.26
N ASP A 193 -19.89 14.94 -14.74
CA ASP A 193 -20.53 13.79 -15.32
C ASP A 193 -20.55 12.60 -14.34
N LYS A 194 -21.52 11.70 -14.51
CA LYS A 194 -21.57 10.46 -13.72
C LYS A 194 -20.50 9.50 -14.24
N VAL A 195 -19.57 9.13 -13.35
CA VAL A 195 -18.62 8.05 -13.60
C VAL A 195 -19.21 6.76 -13.04
N SER A 196 -19.26 5.70 -13.85
CA SER A 196 -19.71 4.39 -13.39
C SER A 196 -18.67 3.77 -12.47
N TYR A 197 -19.16 3.10 -11.41
CA TYR A 197 -18.36 2.21 -10.56
C TYR A 197 -19.04 0.85 -10.62
N GLU A 198 -18.33 -0.14 -11.12
CA GLU A 198 -18.85 -1.49 -11.28
C GLU A 198 -17.96 -2.45 -10.50
N TRP A 199 -18.57 -3.29 -9.68
CA TRP A 199 -17.87 -4.31 -8.94
C TRP A 199 -18.71 -5.59 -9.00
N ASP A 200 -18.27 -6.53 -9.83
CA ASP A 200 -18.87 -7.85 -10.01
C ASP A 200 -17.86 -8.94 -9.71
N GLY A 201 -17.52 -9.09 -8.42
CA GLY A 201 -16.67 -10.18 -7.91
C GLY A 201 -15.18 -10.16 -8.31
N GLY A 202 -14.76 -9.14 -9.10
CA GLY A 202 -13.38 -8.96 -9.56
C GLY A 202 -12.73 -7.68 -9.04
N LEU A 203 -11.77 -7.14 -9.78
CA LEU A 203 -11.24 -5.80 -9.52
C LEU A 203 -12.32 -4.75 -9.83
N PRO A 204 -12.52 -3.75 -8.95
CA PRO A 204 -13.49 -2.69 -9.22
C PRO A 204 -13.12 -1.94 -10.51
N PHE A 205 -14.10 -1.81 -11.41
CA PHE A 205 -13.95 -1.02 -12.62
C PHE A 205 -14.45 0.40 -12.38
N VAL A 206 -13.67 1.38 -12.82
CA VAL A 206 -14.04 2.80 -12.79
C VAL A 206 -14.17 3.29 -14.21
N GLY A 207 -15.33 3.87 -14.54
CA GLY A 207 -15.54 4.50 -15.84
C GLY A 207 -14.51 5.58 -16.15
N ARG A 208 -14.40 5.96 -17.39
CA ARG A 208 -13.42 6.95 -17.87
C ARG A 208 -13.47 8.25 -17.06
N LEU A 209 -12.32 8.73 -16.59
CA LEU A 209 -12.19 9.95 -15.77
C LEU A 209 -11.80 11.19 -16.59
N PHE A 210 -11.23 11.01 -17.77
CA PHE A 210 -10.67 12.08 -18.59
C PHE A 210 -11.53 12.38 -19.83
N SER A 211 -11.43 13.60 -20.33
CA SER A 211 -12.13 14.09 -21.53
C SER A 211 -11.34 13.82 -22.82
N ASP A 212 -11.94 14.09 -23.97
CA ASP A 212 -11.25 14.02 -25.26
C ASP A 212 -10.16 15.10 -25.38
N GLU A 213 -10.26 16.21 -24.65
CA GLU A 213 -9.20 17.21 -24.57
C GLU A 213 -7.88 16.66 -24.04
N LEU A 214 -7.92 15.66 -23.17
CA LEU A 214 -6.69 14.98 -22.73
C LEU A 214 -6.05 14.19 -23.88
N ILE A 215 -6.87 13.54 -24.72
CA ILE A 215 -6.39 12.83 -25.92
C ILE A 215 -5.80 13.83 -26.93
N ASN A 216 -6.47 14.96 -27.15
CA ASN A 216 -5.97 16.04 -28.03
C ASN A 216 -4.62 16.59 -27.53
N LEU A 217 -4.43 16.70 -26.22
CA LEU A 217 -3.21 17.20 -25.63
C LEU A 217 -2.05 16.17 -25.69
N LEU A 218 -2.31 14.94 -25.25
CA LEU A 218 -1.26 13.95 -25.05
C LEU A 218 -1.00 13.10 -26.29
N GLY A 219 -2.02 12.80 -27.09
CA GLY A 219 -2.00 11.86 -28.20
C GLY A 219 -2.99 10.69 -27.98
N PRO A 220 -2.92 9.61 -28.77
CA PRO A 220 -3.88 8.51 -28.70
C PRO A 220 -3.77 7.75 -27.38
N MET A 221 -4.94 7.48 -26.75
CA MET A 221 -5.01 6.59 -25.59
C MET A 221 -4.72 5.14 -26.00
N ARG A 222 -4.19 4.33 -25.10
CA ARG A 222 -3.95 2.90 -25.31
C ARG A 222 -5.18 2.08 -24.93
N ASN A 223 -5.56 1.11 -25.76
CA ASN A 223 -6.46 0.04 -25.33
C ASN A 223 -5.69 -1.01 -24.52
N SER A 224 -6.35 -1.63 -23.55
CA SER A 224 -5.72 -2.60 -22.64
C SER A 224 -5.05 -3.80 -23.35
N ALA A 225 -5.58 -4.19 -24.53
CA ALA A 225 -5.04 -5.27 -25.36
C ALA A 225 -3.81 -4.87 -26.20
N ASP A 226 -3.56 -3.57 -26.40
CA ASP A 226 -2.45 -3.10 -27.21
C ASP A 226 -1.12 -3.26 -26.47
N LYS A 227 -0.02 -3.41 -27.22
CA LYS A 227 1.33 -3.45 -26.66
C LYS A 227 1.73 -2.08 -26.08
N LEU A 228 2.43 -2.10 -24.95
CA LEU A 228 3.09 -0.90 -24.44
C LEU A 228 4.22 -0.46 -25.39
N SER A 229 4.31 0.83 -25.65
CA SER A 229 5.38 1.45 -26.46
C SER A 229 6.15 2.48 -25.63
N GLN A 230 7.25 3.00 -26.17
CA GLN A 230 8.03 4.06 -25.52
C GLN A 230 7.18 5.29 -25.20
N PHE A 231 6.23 5.64 -26.07
CA PHE A 231 5.27 6.71 -25.82
C PHE A 231 4.52 6.54 -24.48
N HIS A 232 4.03 5.33 -24.19
CA HIS A 232 3.29 5.05 -22.94
C HIS A 232 4.23 5.08 -21.71
N MET A 233 5.48 4.64 -21.87
CA MET A 233 6.52 4.72 -20.84
C MET A 233 6.86 6.18 -20.51
N ASP A 234 6.99 7.02 -21.55
CA ASP A 234 7.29 8.45 -21.40
C ASP A 234 6.11 9.23 -20.78
N ILE A 235 4.86 8.86 -21.11
CA ILE A 235 3.67 9.39 -20.42
C ILE A 235 3.67 8.99 -18.94
N ALA A 236 3.97 7.72 -18.61
CA ALA A 236 4.06 7.25 -17.23
C ALA A 236 5.16 7.99 -16.45
N ALA A 237 6.35 8.16 -17.04
CA ALA A 237 7.45 8.92 -16.46
C ALA A 237 7.08 10.41 -16.25
N SER A 238 6.35 11.01 -17.21
CA SER A 238 5.90 12.40 -17.11
C SER A 238 4.84 12.60 -16.05
N ALA A 239 3.92 11.64 -15.90
CA ALA A 239 2.89 11.67 -14.86
C ALA A 239 3.51 11.53 -13.45
N GLN A 240 4.48 10.60 -13.28
CA GLN A 240 5.22 10.45 -12.03
C GLN A 240 6.00 11.72 -11.68
N ALA A 241 6.70 12.32 -12.65
CA ALA A 241 7.44 13.56 -12.44
C ALA A 241 6.52 14.73 -12.06
N MET A 242 5.35 14.87 -12.67
CA MET A 242 4.37 15.91 -12.33
C MET A 242 3.79 15.70 -10.94
N PHE A 243 3.48 14.45 -10.59
CA PHE A 243 3.01 14.09 -9.24
C PHE A 243 4.06 14.48 -8.19
N GLU A 244 5.33 14.11 -8.42
CA GLU A 244 6.45 14.44 -7.54
C GLU A 244 6.64 15.96 -7.41
N GLU A 245 6.62 16.70 -8.53
CA GLU A 245 6.74 18.17 -8.53
C GLU A 245 5.64 18.83 -7.68
N ALA A 246 4.38 18.37 -7.83
CA ALA A 246 3.27 18.91 -7.07
C ALA A 246 3.34 18.55 -5.57
N LEU A 247 3.71 17.30 -5.25
CA LEU A 247 3.88 16.87 -3.86
C LEU A 247 5.01 17.63 -3.17
N PHE A 248 6.19 17.73 -3.80
CA PHE A 248 7.34 18.40 -3.19
C PHE A 248 7.15 19.91 -3.10
N HIS A 249 6.42 20.53 -4.02
CA HIS A 249 6.01 21.93 -3.92
C HIS A 249 5.17 22.17 -2.66
N MET A 250 4.17 21.31 -2.41
CA MET A 250 3.37 21.36 -1.19
C MET A 250 4.23 21.15 0.06
N LEU A 251 5.03 20.09 0.10
CA LEU A 251 5.85 19.74 1.26
C LEU A 251 6.87 20.81 1.61
N ASN A 252 7.55 21.42 0.61
CA ASN A 252 8.50 22.51 0.83
C ASN A 252 7.82 23.77 1.38
N THR A 253 6.62 24.08 0.88
CA THR A 253 5.84 25.21 1.40
C THR A 253 5.44 24.98 2.86
N LEU A 254 5.02 23.75 3.21
CA LEU A 254 4.66 23.39 4.58
C LEU A 254 5.88 23.37 5.50
N TYR A 255 7.02 22.86 5.04
CA TYR A 255 8.26 22.95 5.81
C TYR A 255 8.64 24.42 6.11
N SER A 256 8.58 25.30 5.11
CA SER A 256 8.88 26.72 5.28
C SER A 256 7.92 27.41 6.26
N ARG A 257 6.68 26.93 6.37
CA ARG A 257 5.66 27.45 7.30
C ARG A 257 5.83 26.93 8.72
N HIS A 258 6.07 25.63 8.88
CA HIS A 258 6.06 24.97 10.19
C HIS A 258 7.45 24.90 10.83
N GLY A 259 8.53 24.81 10.07
CA GLY A 259 9.88 24.64 10.58
C GLY A 259 10.10 23.34 11.37
N LEU A 260 9.33 22.28 11.06
CA LEU A 260 9.38 21.00 11.76
C LEU A 260 10.17 19.97 10.96
N ASP A 261 11.08 19.25 11.62
CA ASP A 261 11.91 18.23 10.97
C ASP A 261 11.14 16.95 10.61
N ASN A 262 10.01 16.67 11.28
CA ASN A 262 9.26 15.43 11.13
C ASN A 262 8.05 15.62 10.20
N LEU A 263 7.85 14.68 9.30
CA LEU A 263 6.70 14.58 8.40
C LEU A 263 5.97 13.25 8.61
N CYS A 264 4.64 13.31 8.75
CA CYS A 264 3.76 12.14 8.62
C CYS A 264 2.92 12.27 7.34
N LEU A 265 2.96 11.25 6.49
CA LEU A 265 2.26 11.23 5.20
C LEU A 265 1.23 10.11 5.14
N ALA A 266 0.01 10.41 4.68
CA ALA A 266 -1.10 9.49 4.51
C ALA A 266 -1.92 9.78 3.25
N GLY A 267 -3.04 9.06 3.07
CA GLY A 267 -3.88 9.06 1.87
C GLY A 267 -3.39 8.04 0.85
N GLY A 268 -4.21 7.70 -0.14
CA GLY A 268 -3.89 6.72 -1.20
C GLY A 268 -2.59 7.05 -1.94
N CYS A 269 -2.30 8.34 -2.15
CA CYS A 269 -1.06 8.80 -2.77
C CYS A 269 0.19 8.57 -1.90
N GLY A 270 0.03 8.38 -0.58
CA GLY A 270 1.10 7.95 0.33
C GLY A 270 1.66 6.55 0.00
N ASN A 271 0.97 5.76 -0.83
CA ASN A 271 1.49 4.50 -1.36
C ASN A 271 2.50 4.67 -2.52
N ASN A 272 2.73 5.91 -2.99
CA ASN A 272 3.74 6.18 -4.03
C ASN A 272 5.15 6.10 -3.44
N SER A 273 5.68 4.87 -3.35
CA SER A 273 6.98 4.59 -2.74
C SER A 273 8.16 5.25 -3.49
N VAL A 274 7.99 5.55 -4.77
CA VAL A 274 9.02 6.26 -5.58
C VAL A 274 9.14 7.72 -5.11
N ALA A 275 8.01 8.42 -4.97
CA ALA A 275 8.01 9.78 -4.43
C ALA A 275 8.48 9.79 -2.95
N ASN A 276 7.98 8.85 -2.13
CA ASN A 276 8.35 8.77 -0.71
C ASN A 276 9.87 8.64 -0.49
N GLY A 277 10.54 7.84 -1.34
CA GLY A 277 11.99 7.66 -1.27
C GLY A 277 12.80 8.92 -1.57
N LYS A 278 12.19 9.88 -2.28
CA LYS A 278 12.84 11.15 -2.67
C LYS A 278 12.56 12.31 -1.70
N ILE A 279 11.58 12.18 -0.80
CA ILE A 279 11.14 13.31 0.05
C ILE A 279 12.31 13.95 0.81
N LEU A 280 13.14 13.15 1.47
CA LEU A 280 14.26 13.69 2.27
C LEU A 280 15.34 14.36 1.42
N SER A 281 15.51 14.00 0.15
CA SER A 281 16.45 14.66 -0.76
C SER A 281 15.87 15.86 -1.50
N MET A 282 14.53 15.94 -1.63
CA MET A 282 13.82 16.97 -2.38
C MET A 282 13.16 18.02 -1.49
N THR A 283 13.21 17.81 -0.16
CA THR A 283 12.64 18.72 0.84
C THR A 283 13.61 18.89 2.01
N ASN A 284 13.31 19.83 2.90
CA ASN A 284 14.14 20.05 4.09
C ASN A 284 13.71 19.20 5.31
N PHE A 285 12.69 18.36 5.20
CA PHE A 285 12.35 17.40 6.26
C PHE A 285 13.52 16.45 6.54
N LYS A 286 13.70 16.10 7.83
CA LYS A 286 14.77 15.19 8.28
C LYS A 286 14.25 13.77 8.47
N ASN A 287 12.98 13.64 8.84
CA ASN A 287 12.35 12.37 9.15
C ASN A 287 10.99 12.26 8.48
N ILE A 288 10.67 11.09 7.96
CA ILE A 288 9.36 10.80 7.38
C ILE A 288 8.81 9.49 7.92
N TYR A 289 7.54 9.51 8.33
CA TYR A 289 6.76 8.34 8.65
C TYR A 289 5.59 8.17 7.67
N VAL A 290 5.52 6.98 7.07
CA VAL A 290 4.39 6.55 6.24
C VAL A 290 3.91 5.22 6.81
N ALA A 291 2.67 5.17 7.25
CA ALA A 291 2.11 3.97 7.87
C ALA A 291 2.05 2.78 6.88
N ALA A 292 2.02 1.56 7.40
CA ALA A 292 1.95 0.33 6.60
C ALA A 292 0.76 0.30 5.63
N SER A 293 -0.35 0.94 6.01
CA SER A 293 -1.53 1.15 5.17
C SER A 293 -1.84 2.65 5.11
N ALA A 294 -1.21 3.35 4.18
CA ALA A 294 -1.38 4.81 4.04
C ALA A 294 -2.75 5.22 3.47
N GLY A 295 -3.42 4.34 2.70
CA GLY A 295 -4.73 4.60 2.07
C GLY A 295 -5.92 4.39 3.01
N ASP A 296 -7.11 4.23 2.44
CA ASP A 296 -8.41 4.18 3.13
C ASP A 296 -8.49 3.13 4.24
N ALA A 297 -7.85 1.96 4.05
CA ALA A 297 -7.85 0.91 5.07
C ALA A 297 -7.17 1.38 6.39
N GLY A 298 -6.13 2.23 6.30
CA GLY A 298 -5.52 2.88 7.46
C GLY A 298 -6.45 3.85 8.18
N GLY A 299 -7.45 4.39 7.47
CA GLY A 299 -8.46 5.26 8.03
C GLY A 299 -9.25 4.63 9.19
N ALA A 300 -9.34 3.28 9.24
CA ALA A 300 -9.95 2.59 10.38
C ALA A 300 -9.13 2.80 11.67
N ILE A 301 -7.80 2.65 11.60
CA ILE A 301 -6.89 2.93 12.72
C ILE A 301 -6.97 4.41 13.10
N GLY A 302 -6.93 5.29 12.09
CA GLY A 302 -6.98 6.73 12.32
C GLY A 302 -8.28 7.20 12.95
N ALA A 303 -9.42 6.66 12.53
CA ALA A 303 -10.71 6.98 13.13
C ALA A 303 -10.78 6.50 14.60
N ALA A 304 -10.29 5.29 14.88
CA ALA A 304 -10.22 4.75 16.23
C ALA A 304 -9.34 5.62 17.14
N TYR A 305 -8.14 5.98 16.70
CA TYR A 305 -7.26 6.86 17.49
C TYR A 305 -7.78 8.28 17.63
N SER A 306 -8.38 8.86 16.58
CA SER A 306 -9.02 10.18 16.71
C SER A 306 -10.10 10.18 17.77
N THR A 307 -10.90 9.10 17.85
CA THR A 307 -11.93 8.95 18.90
C THR A 307 -11.31 8.74 20.28
N TYR A 308 -10.33 7.86 20.37
CA TYR A 308 -9.68 7.50 21.65
C TYR A 308 -8.97 8.72 22.28
N PHE A 309 -8.30 9.53 21.48
CA PHE A 309 -7.56 10.70 21.96
C PHE A 309 -8.41 11.96 22.19
N GLU A 310 -9.72 11.90 21.98
CA GLU A 310 -10.62 12.97 22.48
C GLU A 310 -10.57 13.07 24.00
N GLU A 311 -10.38 11.95 24.71
CA GLU A 311 -10.44 11.85 26.17
C GLU A 311 -9.13 11.36 26.80
N ASN A 312 -8.21 10.78 26.00
CA ASN A 312 -6.99 10.17 26.48
C ASN A 312 -5.75 10.92 26.02
N LYS A 313 -4.67 10.83 26.79
CA LYS A 313 -3.36 11.35 26.40
C LYS A 313 -2.58 10.30 25.61
N ARG A 314 -1.83 10.76 24.64
CA ARG A 314 -0.95 9.91 23.83
C ARG A 314 0.36 9.66 24.55
N ASN A 315 0.78 8.40 24.60
CA ASN A 315 2.15 7.99 24.87
C ASN A 315 2.77 7.41 23.58
N VAL A 316 3.71 8.15 23.00
CA VAL A 316 4.36 7.76 21.72
C VAL A 316 5.00 6.37 21.79
N LYS A 317 5.56 5.98 22.94
CA LYS A 317 6.20 4.66 23.10
C LYS A 317 5.20 3.50 22.95
N ASP A 318 3.97 3.71 23.43
CA ASP A 318 2.94 2.67 23.43
C ASP A 318 2.17 2.63 22.10
N THR A 319 2.09 3.76 21.38
CA THR A 319 1.31 3.87 20.15
C THR A 319 2.12 3.74 18.88
N ALA A 320 3.45 3.90 18.93
CA ALA A 320 4.31 3.87 17.73
C ALA A 320 4.29 2.48 17.07
N MET A 321 3.76 2.42 15.86
CA MET A 321 3.73 1.20 15.06
C MET A 321 5.08 0.99 14.39
N ARG A 322 5.87 0.04 14.89
CA ARG A 322 7.19 -0.34 14.36
C ARG A 322 7.13 -1.53 13.41
N HIS A 323 6.04 -2.28 13.43
CA HIS A 323 5.77 -3.41 12.55
C HIS A 323 4.30 -3.46 12.15
N ALA A 324 3.98 -4.23 11.11
CA ALA A 324 2.62 -4.37 10.59
C ALA A 324 2.01 -5.77 10.86
N TYR A 325 2.60 -6.59 11.71
CA TYR A 325 2.16 -7.97 11.99
C TYR A 325 1.01 -7.96 12.99
N LEU A 326 -0.17 -7.57 12.54
CA LEU A 326 -1.36 -7.35 13.37
C LEU A 326 -2.52 -8.29 13.02
N GLY A 327 -2.40 -9.05 11.94
CA GLY A 327 -3.45 -9.95 11.46
C GLY A 327 -3.40 -11.34 12.13
N PRO A 328 -4.22 -12.30 11.64
CA PRO A 328 -4.34 -13.61 12.23
C PRO A 328 -3.04 -14.42 12.19
N GLU A 329 -2.88 -15.24 13.22
CA GLU A 329 -1.82 -16.21 13.41
C GLU A 329 -2.41 -17.61 13.49
N PHE A 330 -1.62 -18.60 13.10
CA PHE A 330 -1.99 -20.02 13.15
C PHE A 330 -0.83 -20.81 13.74
N ASP A 331 -1.12 -21.74 14.62
CA ASP A 331 -0.10 -22.58 15.24
C ASP A 331 0.16 -23.89 14.45
N ASN A 332 1.08 -24.69 14.93
CA ASN A 332 1.41 -25.98 14.31
C ASN A 332 0.28 -27.02 14.43
N VAL A 333 -0.64 -26.87 15.39
CA VAL A 333 -1.80 -27.75 15.55
C VAL A 333 -2.81 -27.49 14.43
N ASP A 334 -3.09 -26.21 14.17
CA ASP A 334 -3.94 -25.77 13.04
C ASP A 334 -3.37 -26.26 11.70
N ILE A 335 -2.06 -26.05 11.50
CA ILE A 335 -1.37 -26.43 10.26
C ILE A 335 -1.38 -27.97 10.08
N SER A 336 -1.13 -28.74 11.16
CA SER A 336 -1.20 -30.20 11.13
C SER A 336 -2.58 -30.70 10.73
N ALA A 337 -3.64 -30.09 11.27
CA ALA A 337 -5.02 -30.46 10.93
C ALA A 337 -5.32 -30.24 9.44
N ILE A 338 -4.86 -29.10 8.89
CA ILE A 338 -5.00 -28.80 7.46
C ILE A 338 -4.18 -29.78 6.61
N LEU A 339 -2.92 -30.04 6.94
CA LEU A 339 -2.10 -31.00 6.19
C LEU A 339 -2.70 -32.40 6.17
N LYS A 340 -3.30 -32.88 7.28
CA LYS A 340 -4.03 -34.15 7.31
C LYS A 340 -5.24 -34.17 6.40
N LYS A 341 -5.98 -33.06 6.31
CA LYS A 341 -7.14 -32.91 5.40
C LYS A 341 -6.70 -33.03 3.93
N TYR A 342 -5.53 -32.48 3.59
CA TYR A 342 -4.99 -32.43 2.23
C TYR A 342 -3.97 -33.54 1.93
N ILE A 343 -3.93 -34.62 2.72
CA ILE A 343 -2.91 -35.68 2.57
C ILE A 343 -2.97 -36.39 1.22
N LYS A 344 -4.16 -36.44 0.58
CA LYS A 344 -4.35 -37.06 -0.74
C LYS A 344 -3.79 -36.22 -1.88
N GLU A 345 -3.77 -34.88 -1.73
CA GLU A 345 -3.21 -33.91 -2.67
C GLU A 345 -1.70 -33.71 -2.49
N LEU A 346 -1.12 -34.35 -1.46
CA LEU A 346 0.30 -34.29 -1.11
C LEU A 346 0.91 -35.72 -1.06
N PRO A 347 0.83 -36.51 -2.17
CA PRO A 347 1.36 -37.86 -2.17
C PRO A 347 2.89 -37.88 -1.93
N SER A 348 3.36 -38.89 -1.19
CA SER A 348 4.77 -38.94 -0.76
C SER A 348 5.76 -39.15 -1.91
N GLU A 349 5.30 -39.62 -3.06
CA GLU A 349 6.10 -39.70 -4.30
C GLU A 349 6.43 -38.33 -4.88
N ASP A 350 5.53 -37.37 -4.77
CA ASP A 350 5.66 -36.00 -5.31
C ASP A 350 6.14 -34.97 -4.30
N PHE A 351 5.89 -35.23 -3.01
CA PHE A 351 6.16 -34.26 -1.94
C PHE A 351 6.91 -34.89 -0.77
N SER A 352 7.76 -34.09 -0.14
CA SER A 352 8.31 -34.39 1.20
C SER A 352 7.78 -33.35 2.20
N ILE A 353 7.26 -33.83 3.35
CA ILE A 353 6.77 -32.99 4.44
C ILE A 353 7.64 -33.27 5.65
N ASN A 354 8.29 -32.23 6.18
CA ASN A 354 9.15 -32.33 7.35
C ASN A 354 8.73 -31.29 8.40
N LEU A 355 8.54 -31.70 9.63
CA LEU A 355 8.46 -30.80 10.77
C LEU A 355 9.88 -30.52 11.26
N ILE A 356 10.24 -29.24 11.42
CA ILE A 356 11.56 -28.78 11.82
C ILE A 356 11.37 -27.79 12.99
N ASP A 357 11.59 -28.26 14.20
CA ASP A 357 11.29 -27.50 15.43
C ASP A 357 12.30 -26.34 15.68
N SER A 358 13.52 -26.44 15.14
CA SER A 358 14.53 -25.39 15.26
C SER A 358 14.35 -24.32 14.21
N VAL A 359 14.20 -23.07 14.63
CA VAL A 359 14.13 -21.90 13.72
C VAL A 359 15.41 -21.76 12.90
N GLU A 360 16.55 -22.05 13.48
CA GLU A 360 17.86 -22.02 12.86
C GLU A 360 17.96 -23.06 11.73
N ASP A 361 17.56 -24.32 12.01
CA ASP A 361 17.60 -25.41 11.01
C ASP A 361 16.61 -25.18 9.88
N LEU A 362 15.40 -24.67 10.19
CA LEU A 362 14.41 -24.30 9.19
C LEU A 362 14.92 -23.14 8.30
N SER A 363 15.54 -22.13 8.92
CA SER A 363 16.13 -20.99 8.21
C SER A 363 17.28 -21.45 7.31
N GLN A 364 18.16 -22.31 7.81
CA GLN A 364 19.26 -22.90 7.06
C GLN A 364 18.77 -23.68 5.84
N LYS A 365 17.80 -24.60 6.04
CA LYS A 365 17.21 -25.42 4.98
C LYS A 365 16.47 -24.59 3.93
N THR A 366 15.77 -23.52 4.37
CA THR A 366 15.07 -22.61 3.48
C THR A 366 16.06 -21.77 2.67
N ALA A 367 17.11 -21.24 3.32
CA ALA A 367 18.18 -20.51 2.64
C ALA A 367 18.89 -21.39 1.60
N GLU A 368 19.19 -22.67 1.91
CA GLU A 368 19.73 -23.63 0.93
C GLU A 368 18.81 -23.81 -0.27
N ALA A 369 17.51 -23.88 -0.06
CA ALA A 369 16.55 -23.97 -1.17
C ALA A 369 16.61 -22.72 -2.04
N LEU A 370 16.66 -21.52 -1.44
CA LEU A 370 16.81 -20.26 -2.18
C LEU A 370 18.11 -20.20 -2.97
N THR A 371 19.26 -20.59 -2.38
CA THR A 371 20.56 -20.61 -3.08
C THR A 371 20.60 -21.54 -4.29
N LYS A 372 19.77 -22.59 -4.29
CA LYS A 372 19.56 -23.50 -5.42
C LYS A 372 18.57 -22.95 -6.47
N GLY A 373 18.12 -21.71 -6.32
CA GLY A 373 17.16 -21.03 -7.22
C GLY A 373 15.73 -21.50 -7.09
N LYS A 374 15.38 -22.20 -5.98
CA LYS A 374 14.00 -22.60 -5.70
C LYS A 374 13.15 -21.41 -5.29
N VAL A 375 11.87 -21.44 -5.68
CA VAL A 375 10.87 -20.46 -5.27
C VAL A 375 10.17 -20.97 -4.01
N VAL A 376 10.19 -20.18 -2.95
CA VAL A 376 9.68 -20.56 -1.63
C VAL A 376 8.43 -19.73 -1.29
N GLY A 377 7.30 -20.41 -1.03
CA GLY A 377 6.17 -19.83 -0.31
C GLY A 377 6.51 -19.81 1.19
N TRP A 378 6.49 -18.64 1.80
CA TRP A 378 6.87 -18.42 3.18
C TRP A 378 5.68 -17.88 3.98
N PHE A 379 5.15 -18.70 4.88
CA PHE A 379 4.00 -18.40 5.72
C PHE A 379 4.36 -18.64 7.18
N GLN A 380 4.31 -17.59 8.02
CA GLN A 380 4.67 -17.69 9.43
C GLN A 380 4.03 -16.58 10.26
N GLY A 381 3.85 -16.82 11.56
CA GLY A 381 3.40 -15.85 12.54
C GLY A 381 2.15 -15.06 12.11
N ARG A 382 2.00 -13.86 12.65
CA ARG A 382 0.85 -12.97 12.37
C ARG A 382 0.93 -12.36 10.97
N MET A 383 -0.22 -12.32 10.27
CA MET A 383 -0.31 -11.69 8.95
C MET A 383 -0.01 -10.19 9.02
N GLU A 384 0.57 -9.65 7.96
CA GLU A 384 0.80 -8.22 7.81
C GLU A 384 -0.51 -7.44 7.59
N TRP A 385 -0.62 -6.28 8.25
CA TRP A 385 -1.60 -5.24 7.93
C TRP A 385 -1.07 -4.33 6.82
N GLY A 386 -1.85 -4.12 5.77
CA GLY A 386 -1.49 -3.23 4.66
C GLY A 386 -1.28 -3.95 3.33
N PRO A 387 -0.96 -3.21 2.24
CA PRO A 387 -0.95 -3.75 0.87
C PRO A 387 0.34 -4.48 0.50
N ARG A 388 1.30 -4.63 1.43
CA ARG A 388 2.62 -5.22 1.15
C ARG A 388 2.84 -6.51 1.93
N ALA A 389 3.47 -7.50 1.28
CA ALA A 389 4.01 -8.66 1.98
C ALA A 389 5.35 -8.30 2.63
N LEU A 390 5.47 -8.55 3.92
CA LEU A 390 6.60 -8.09 4.74
C LEU A 390 7.33 -9.26 5.44
N GLY A 391 7.24 -10.47 4.88
CA GLY A 391 7.97 -11.63 5.38
C GLY A 391 7.14 -12.59 6.23
N ASN A 392 5.82 -12.42 6.30
CA ASN A 392 4.94 -13.38 6.98
C ASN A 392 3.96 -14.06 6.01
N ARG A 393 3.61 -13.41 4.90
CA ARG A 393 2.80 -13.95 3.79
C ARG A 393 3.50 -13.63 2.47
N SER A 394 4.68 -14.23 2.26
CA SER A 394 5.62 -13.87 1.20
C SER A 394 5.95 -15.04 0.27
N ILE A 395 6.25 -14.73 -0.99
CA ILE A 395 6.99 -15.62 -1.88
C ILE A 395 8.39 -15.07 -1.99
N LEU A 396 9.38 -15.94 -1.75
CA LEU A 396 10.80 -15.61 -1.68
C LEU A 396 11.56 -16.21 -2.85
N GLY A 397 12.61 -15.52 -3.28
CA GLY A 397 13.53 -15.97 -4.32
C GLY A 397 14.95 -15.45 -4.11
N ASP A 398 15.89 -16.02 -4.87
CA ASP A 398 17.29 -15.59 -4.85
C ASP A 398 17.46 -14.28 -5.64
N PRO A 399 17.84 -13.16 -5.01
CA PRO A 399 17.99 -11.86 -5.67
C PRO A 399 19.19 -11.81 -6.64
N ARG A 400 20.16 -12.73 -6.51
CA ARG A 400 21.38 -12.79 -7.31
C ARG A 400 21.14 -13.30 -8.72
N ARG A 401 20.05 -14.03 -8.95
CA ARG A 401 19.70 -14.62 -10.24
C ARG A 401 19.00 -13.60 -11.14
N SER A 402 19.59 -13.31 -12.28
CA SER A 402 19.00 -12.40 -13.29
C SER A 402 17.68 -12.91 -13.89
N ASP A 403 17.51 -14.25 -13.97
CA ASP A 403 16.33 -14.92 -14.50
C ASP A 403 15.19 -15.10 -13.46
N MET A 404 15.41 -14.75 -12.18
CA MET A 404 14.42 -14.95 -11.12
C MET A 404 13.11 -14.21 -11.37
N LYS A 405 13.16 -13.02 -11.99
CA LYS A 405 11.95 -12.26 -12.38
C LYS A 405 11.08 -13.06 -13.36
N GLU A 406 11.70 -13.67 -14.35
CA GLU A 406 11.02 -14.49 -15.35
C GLU A 406 10.48 -15.78 -14.72
N ILE A 407 11.28 -16.46 -13.91
CA ILE A 407 10.89 -17.66 -13.17
C ILE A 407 9.63 -17.40 -12.33
N LEU A 408 9.61 -16.32 -11.54
CA LEU A 408 8.45 -15.97 -10.71
C LEU A 408 7.21 -15.62 -11.55
N ASN A 409 7.39 -14.91 -12.66
CA ASN A 409 6.28 -14.57 -13.54
C ASN A 409 5.72 -15.82 -14.26
N ILE A 410 6.55 -16.72 -14.72
CA ILE A 410 6.13 -17.97 -15.39
C ILE A 410 5.49 -18.94 -14.38
N LYS A 411 6.15 -19.14 -13.21
CA LYS A 411 5.71 -20.14 -12.22
C LYS A 411 4.43 -19.71 -11.48
N ILE A 412 4.26 -18.40 -11.22
CA ILE A 412 3.26 -17.95 -10.26
C ILE A 412 2.47 -16.74 -10.77
N LYS A 413 3.14 -15.59 -11.04
CA LYS A 413 2.47 -14.28 -11.10
C LYS A 413 1.74 -14.00 -12.41
N ARG A 414 2.19 -14.57 -13.53
CA ARG A 414 1.59 -14.37 -14.88
C ARG A 414 1.19 -12.92 -15.17
N ARG A 415 2.06 -11.97 -14.81
CA ARG A 415 1.81 -10.53 -14.85
C ARG A 415 2.80 -9.81 -15.76
N GLU A 416 2.61 -8.51 -15.92
CA GLU A 416 3.45 -7.65 -16.77
C GLU A 416 4.92 -7.70 -16.32
N SER A 417 5.85 -7.88 -17.27
CA SER A 417 7.29 -8.06 -16.99
C SER A 417 8.00 -6.82 -16.43
N PHE A 418 7.43 -5.63 -16.66
CA PHE A 418 8.00 -4.37 -16.14
C PHE A 418 7.78 -4.19 -14.61
N ARG A 419 6.88 -4.98 -14.01
CA ARG A 419 6.62 -4.86 -12.55
C ARG A 419 7.83 -5.37 -11.76
N PRO A 420 8.43 -4.53 -10.89
CA PRO A 420 9.60 -4.93 -10.12
C PRO A 420 9.23 -5.88 -8.97
N PHE A 421 10.24 -6.61 -8.50
CA PHE A 421 10.21 -7.31 -7.22
C PHE A 421 11.01 -6.53 -6.17
N ALA A 422 10.69 -6.75 -4.91
CA ALA A 422 11.24 -5.98 -3.80
C ALA A 422 12.36 -6.72 -3.07
N PRO A 423 13.45 -6.05 -2.66
CA PRO A 423 14.43 -6.59 -1.73
C PRO A 423 13.91 -6.48 -0.28
N SER A 424 14.03 -7.57 0.50
CA SER A 424 14.02 -7.54 1.95
C SER A 424 15.45 -7.70 2.44
N ILE A 425 15.96 -6.72 3.18
CA ILE A 425 17.35 -6.64 3.66
C ILE A 425 17.41 -6.63 5.18
N LEU A 426 18.43 -7.24 5.76
CA LEU A 426 18.76 -7.07 7.17
C LEU A 426 19.05 -5.58 7.45
N ARG A 427 18.41 -5.01 8.51
CA ARG A 427 18.53 -3.57 8.82
C ARG A 427 19.97 -3.10 8.98
N GLU A 428 20.79 -3.91 9.61
CA GLU A 428 22.21 -3.64 9.89
C GLU A 428 23.10 -3.50 8.63
N TYR A 429 22.61 -3.95 7.46
CA TYR A 429 23.37 -3.88 6.20
C TYR A 429 22.84 -2.84 5.21
N VAL A 430 21.83 -2.05 5.56
CA VAL A 430 21.21 -1.08 4.62
C VAL A 430 22.24 -0.10 4.08
N SER A 431 23.07 0.48 4.95
CA SER A 431 24.10 1.47 4.58
C SER A 431 25.18 0.93 3.63
N GLU A 432 25.37 -0.40 3.56
CA GLU A 432 26.33 -1.02 2.65
C GLU A 432 25.77 -1.20 1.23
N TRP A 433 24.43 -1.31 1.10
CA TRP A 433 23.75 -1.69 -0.15
C TRP A 433 22.99 -0.54 -0.80
N PHE A 434 22.48 0.41 -0.01
CA PHE A 434 21.68 1.54 -0.49
C PHE A 434 22.38 2.87 -0.19
N GLU A 435 22.01 3.90 -0.98
CA GLU A 435 22.56 5.25 -0.78
C GLU A 435 22.03 5.92 0.50
N GLN A 436 20.80 5.56 0.92
CA GLN A 436 20.18 6.01 2.16
C GLN A 436 20.22 4.91 3.22
N ASP A 437 20.32 5.29 4.50
CA ASP A 437 20.35 4.37 5.65
C ASP A 437 19.16 4.62 6.59
N ASP A 438 17.95 4.48 6.06
CA ASP A 438 16.71 4.62 6.85
C ASP A 438 16.10 3.27 7.21
N GLU A 439 15.31 3.25 8.29
CA GLU A 439 14.35 2.17 8.53
C GLU A 439 13.17 2.27 7.56
N VAL A 440 12.89 1.18 6.86
CA VAL A 440 11.76 1.05 5.92
C VAL A 440 11.01 -0.25 6.20
N PRO A 441 10.41 -0.43 7.38
CA PRO A 441 9.79 -1.70 7.77
C PRO A 441 8.57 -2.06 6.93
N PHE A 442 7.90 -1.07 6.31
CA PHE A 442 6.64 -1.22 5.59
C PHE A 442 6.79 -1.23 4.06
N MET A 443 8.01 -1.28 3.53
CA MET A 443 8.27 -1.28 2.07
C MET A 443 7.65 -0.05 1.35
N MET A 444 7.65 1.11 2.00
CA MET A 444 6.99 2.33 1.54
C MET A 444 7.94 3.35 0.91
N LYS A 445 9.23 3.02 0.70
CA LYS A 445 10.24 3.88 0.08
C LYS A 445 11.04 3.10 -0.98
N VAL A 446 11.38 3.78 -2.07
CA VAL A 446 12.32 3.30 -3.09
C VAL A 446 13.63 4.08 -2.94
N PHE A 447 14.74 3.36 -2.77
CA PHE A 447 16.07 3.96 -2.65
C PHE A 447 16.99 3.52 -3.79
N PRO A 448 17.91 4.38 -4.26
CA PRO A 448 18.99 3.98 -5.13
C PRO A 448 19.85 2.90 -4.46
N ILE A 449 20.09 1.81 -5.20
CA ILE A 449 21.06 0.79 -4.82
C ILE A 449 22.45 1.30 -5.22
N LYS A 450 23.45 1.17 -4.35
CA LYS A 450 24.83 1.55 -4.65
C LYS A 450 25.30 0.84 -5.92
N GLU A 451 25.94 1.58 -6.82
CA GLU A 451 26.32 1.09 -8.15
C GLU A 451 27.11 -0.23 -8.09
N SER A 452 28.04 -0.33 -7.12
CA SER A 452 28.87 -1.53 -6.90
C SER A 452 28.09 -2.77 -6.43
N GLN A 453 26.83 -2.61 -6.01
CA GLN A 453 25.99 -3.70 -5.51
C GLN A 453 24.92 -4.15 -6.51
N ARG A 454 24.57 -3.31 -7.52
CA ARG A 454 23.47 -3.57 -8.46
C ARG A 454 23.61 -4.91 -9.20
N SER A 455 24.82 -5.23 -9.66
CA SER A 455 25.10 -6.48 -10.38
C SER A 455 24.99 -7.74 -9.50
N LYS A 456 25.08 -7.59 -8.16
CA LYS A 456 24.99 -8.70 -7.22
C LYS A 456 23.54 -9.11 -6.93
N ILE A 457 22.57 -8.21 -7.15
CA ILE A 457 21.14 -8.44 -6.88
C ILE A 457 20.24 -8.03 -8.06
N PRO A 458 20.50 -8.52 -9.28
CA PRO A 458 19.80 -8.06 -10.48
C PRO A 458 18.29 -8.33 -10.46
N ALA A 459 17.82 -9.36 -9.73
CA ALA A 459 16.39 -9.68 -9.65
C ALA A 459 15.57 -8.63 -8.90
N VAL A 460 16.17 -7.83 -8.03
CA VAL A 460 15.48 -6.80 -7.23
C VAL A 460 15.96 -5.38 -7.55
N THR A 461 16.89 -5.25 -8.50
CA THR A 461 17.33 -3.96 -9.04
C THR A 461 16.38 -3.54 -10.16
N HIS A 462 15.79 -2.34 -10.02
CA HIS A 462 14.96 -1.72 -11.03
C HIS A 462 15.84 -1.21 -12.19
N VAL A 463 15.23 -0.89 -13.35
CA VAL A 463 15.97 -0.42 -14.54
C VAL A 463 16.72 0.90 -14.32
N ASP A 464 16.27 1.70 -13.35
CA ASP A 464 16.91 2.96 -12.93
C ASP A 464 17.99 2.77 -11.84
N GLY A 465 18.27 1.53 -11.44
CA GLY A 465 19.25 1.21 -10.41
C GLY A 465 18.71 1.35 -8.98
N SER A 466 17.42 1.54 -8.80
CA SER A 466 16.78 1.63 -7.48
C SER A 466 16.17 0.29 -7.01
N GLY A 467 15.68 0.25 -5.77
CA GLY A 467 14.93 -0.87 -5.22
C GLY A 467 13.93 -0.40 -4.17
N ARG A 468 12.72 -0.99 -4.17
CA ARG A 468 11.71 -0.75 -3.13
C ARG A 468 11.99 -1.69 -1.96
N LEU A 469 12.82 -1.23 -1.02
CA LEU A 469 13.31 -2.07 0.04
C LEU A 469 12.32 -2.22 1.21
N GLN A 470 12.48 -3.36 1.90
CA GLN A 470 12.00 -3.58 3.27
C GLN A 470 13.20 -3.83 4.17
N THR A 471 13.29 -3.10 5.27
CA THR A 471 14.26 -3.42 6.34
C THR A 471 13.68 -4.44 7.31
N VAL A 472 14.47 -5.45 7.67
CA VAL A 472 14.07 -6.53 8.58
C VAL A 472 14.96 -6.47 9.82
N CYS A 473 14.32 -6.27 10.99
CA CYS A 473 14.98 -6.23 12.30
C CYS A 473 14.70 -7.51 13.09
N SER A 474 15.67 -7.95 13.87
CA SER A 474 15.55 -9.13 14.75
C SER A 474 14.46 -8.96 15.81
N GLU A 475 14.23 -7.72 16.28
CA GLU A 475 13.27 -7.40 17.33
C GLU A 475 11.82 -7.51 16.85
N THR A 476 11.55 -7.16 15.57
CA THR A 476 10.18 -7.12 15.04
C THR A 476 9.80 -8.34 14.22
N ASN A 477 10.78 -9.02 13.60
CA ASN A 477 10.56 -10.28 12.87
C ASN A 477 11.76 -11.22 12.98
N PRO A 478 11.99 -11.86 14.14
CA PRO A 478 13.16 -12.68 14.40
C PRO A 478 13.31 -13.87 13.45
N ARG A 479 12.20 -14.53 13.08
CA ARG A 479 12.23 -15.70 12.19
C ARG A 479 12.62 -15.31 10.76
N TYR A 480 12.07 -14.23 10.23
CA TYR A 480 12.43 -13.76 8.89
C TYR A 480 13.85 -13.18 8.85
N HIS A 481 14.26 -12.50 9.92
CA HIS A 481 15.64 -12.05 10.10
C HIS A 481 16.62 -13.25 10.11
N SER A 482 16.31 -14.33 10.85
CA SER A 482 17.13 -15.56 10.89
C SER A 482 17.27 -16.19 9.50
N LEU A 483 16.19 -16.25 8.72
CA LEU A 483 16.23 -16.76 7.34
C LEU A 483 17.19 -15.91 6.46
N ILE A 484 17.04 -14.58 6.48
CA ILE A 484 17.90 -13.71 5.65
C ILE A 484 19.37 -13.80 6.13
N LYS A 485 19.60 -13.90 7.44
CA LYS A 485 20.94 -14.11 8.03
C LYS A 485 21.56 -15.43 7.58
N ALA A 486 20.79 -16.53 7.56
CA ALA A 486 21.25 -17.81 7.03
C ALA A 486 21.61 -17.69 5.53
N PHE A 487 20.78 -17.04 4.73
CA PHE A 487 21.06 -16.77 3.32
C PHE A 487 22.34 -15.92 3.14
N HIS A 488 22.49 -14.87 3.95
CA HIS A 488 23.69 -14.04 3.97
C HIS A 488 24.96 -14.84 4.29
N SER A 489 24.91 -15.70 5.31
CA SER A 489 26.06 -16.54 5.71
C SER A 489 26.53 -17.46 4.58
N MET A 490 25.61 -17.95 3.71
CA MET A 490 25.94 -18.79 2.58
C MET A 490 26.41 -18.04 1.33
N THR A 491 25.98 -16.78 1.16
CA THR A 491 26.08 -16.08 -0.13
C THR A 491 26.86 -14.77 -0.08
N GLY A 492 27.08 -14.21 1.11
CA GLY A 492 27.57 -12.84 1.30
C GLY A 492 26.55 -11.75 0.95
N VAL A 493 25.28 -12.10 0.64
CA VAL A 493 24.23 -11.15 0.26
C VAL A 493 23.16 -11.11 1.36
N PRO A 494 23.01 -10.01 2.12
CA PRO A 494 22.07 -9.88 3.24
C PRO A 494 20.63 -9.54 2.77
N ILE A 495 20.24 -10.03 1.59
CA ILE A 495 19.01 -9.66 0.89
C ILE A 495 18.36 -10.91 0.31
N VAL A 496 17.03 -11.00 0.41
CA VAL A 496 16.21 -11.94 -0.36
C VAL A 496 15.20 -11.16 -1.21
N LEU A 497 14.80 -11.74 -2.36
CA LEU A 497 13.67 -11.22 -3.13
C LEU A 497 12.39 -11.56 -2.39
N ASN A 498 11.52 -10.56 -2.20
CA ASN A 498 10.21 -10.68 -1.55
C ASN A 498 9.09 -10.19 -2.47
N THR A 499 8.03 -10.98 -2.57
CA THR A 499 6.77 -10.58 -3.21
C THR A 499 5.58 -11.19 -2.46
N SER A 500 4.37 -10.65 -2.68
CA SER A 500 3.14 -11.12 -2.01
C SER A 500 2.86 -12.59 -2.27
N PHE A 501 2.36 -13.30 -1.25
CA PHE A 501 1.98 -14.71 -1.37
C PHE A 501 0.57 -14.81 -1.96
N ASN A 502 0.48 -14.75 -3.28
CA ASN A 502 -0.71 -14.95 -4.09
C ASN A 502 -0.32 -15.19 -5.55
N GLU A 503 -1.27 -15.61 -6.37
CA GLU A 503 -1.16 -15.55 -7.83
C GLU A 503 -1.78 -14.22 -8.32
N ASN A 504 -3.12 -14.14 -8.43
CA ASN A 504 -3.87 -12.94 -8.82
C ASN A 504 -4.99 -12.58 -7.83
N GLU A 505 -5.25 -13.44 -6.87
CA GLU A 505 -6.16 -13.23 -5.76
C GLU A 505 -5.55 -12.33 -4.66
N PRO A 506 -6.31 -11.93 -3.63
CA PRO A 506 -5.77 -11.32 -2.42
C PRO A 506 -4.66 -12.16 -1.79
N ILE A 507 -3.77 -11.53 -1.01
CA ILE A 507 -2.70 -12.23 -0.27
C ILE A 507 -3.34 -13.29 0.63
N VAL A 508 -2.76 -14.51 0.65
CA VAL A 508 -3.23 -15.61 1.50
C VAL A 508 -3.21 -15.20 2.98
N TYR A 509 -4.32 -15.42 3.68
CA TYR A 509 -4.37 -15.12 5.11
C TYR A 509 -4.30 -16.38 5.99
N SER A 510 -4.70 -17.56 5.46
CA SER A 510 -4.72 -18.82 6.19
C SER A 510 -3.77 -19.86 5.59
N PRO A 511 -3.33 -20.86 6.39
CA PRO A 511 -2.50 -21.97 5.90
C PRO A 511 -3.19 -22.76 4.79
N GLU A 512 -4.52 -22.91 4.82
CA GLU A 512 -5.29 -23.58 3.78
C GLU A 512 -5.19 -22.82 2.43
N GLN A 513 -5.30 -21.49 2.46
CA GLN A 513 -5.12 -20.68 1.25
C GLN A 513 -3.68 -20.73 0.74
N ALA A 514 -2.69 -20.74 1.63
CA ALA A 514 -1.28 -20.88 1.25
C ALA A 514 -1.01 -22.22 0.59
N LEU A 515 -1.53 -23.30 1.14
CA LEU A 515 -1.43 -24.65 0.57
C LEU A 515 -2.12 -24.75 -0.80
N ASN A 516 -3.33 -24.22 -0.92
CA ASN A 516 -4.06 -24.18 -2.20
C ASN A 516 -3.31 -23.35 -3.25
N CYS A 517 -2.72 -22.22 -2.89
CA CYS A 517 -1.89 -21.42 -3.78
C CYS A 517 -0.63 -22.19 -4.20
N PHE A 518 0.03 -22.91 -3.28
CA PHE A 518 1.17 -23.77 -3.56
C PHE A 518 0.82 -24.90 -4.54
N LEU A 519 -0.30 -25.59 -4.30
CA LEU A 519 -0.71 -26.75 -5.13
C LEU A 519 -1.04 -26.34 -6.57
N ARG A 520 -1.73 -25.22 -6.78
CA ARG A 520 -2.11 -24.76 -8.13
C ARG A 520 -1.01 -24.01 -8.89
N THR A 521 0.06 -23.59 -8.19
CA THR A 521 1.21 -22.91 -8.79
C THR A 521 2.42 -23.85 -8.90
N LYS A 522 3.52 -23.36 -9.50
CA LYS A 522 4.75 -24.13 -9.64
C LYS A 522 5.83 -23.69 -8.63
N MET A 523 5.43 -23.28 -7.41
CA MET A 523 6.39 -23.08 -6.32
C MET A 523 7.08 -24.40 -5.97
N ASP A 524 8.36 -24.34 -5.63
CA ASP A 524 9.17 -25.51 -5.35
C ASP A 524 9.08 -25.97 -3.89
N VAL A 525 8.94 -24.99 -2.98
CA VAL A 525 8.89 -25.18 -1.53
C VAL A 525 7.76 -24.36 -0.94
N LEU A 526 7.09 -24.93 0.07
CA LEU A 526 6.16 -24.22 0.96
C LEU A 526 6.63 -24.39 2.40
N VAL A 527 6.82 -23.29 3.09
CA VAL A 527 7.03 -23.27 4.55
C VAL A 527 5.75 -22.76 5.21
N LEU A 528 5.19 -23.58 6.11
CA LEU A 528 4.05 -23.23 6.96
C LEU A 528 4.50 -23.33 8.43
N ASN A 529 4.84 -22.23 9.06
CA ASN A 529 5.53 -22.18 10.35
C ASN A 529 6.72 -23.15 10.35
N ASP A 530 6.65 -24.27 11.10
CA ASP A 530 7.74 -25.23 11.24
C ASP A 530 7.65 -26.38 10.24
N TYR A 531 6.62 -26.40 9.38
CA TYR A 531 6.50 -27.42 8.33
C TYR A 531 7.21 -26.96 7.05
N PHE A 532 8.17 -27.77 6.62
CA PHE A 532 8.87 -27.60 5.34
C PHE A 532 8.36 -28.62 4.33
N ILE A 533 7.63 -28.17 3.31
CA ILE A 533 7.01 -28.98 2.27
C ILE A 533 7.77 -28.70 0.97
N CYS A 534 8.31 -29.75 0.34
CA CYS A 534 9.10 -29.61 -0.89
C CYS A 534 8.56 -30.54 -1.98
N ARG A 535 8.41 -30.02 -3.20
CA ARG A 535 8.22 -30.87 -4.40
C ARG A 535 9.51 -31.64 -4.66
N ARG A 536 9.39 -32.94 -5.00
CA ARG A 536 10.51 -33.83 -5.33
C ARG A 536 10.99 -33.66 -6.78
#